data_daa3e1b857a232242b0ff94d345eff69
#
_entry.id   daa3e1b857a232242b0ff94d345eff69
#
_cell.length_a   1.000
_cell.length_b   1.000
_cell.length_c   1.000
_cell.angle_alpha   90.00
_cell.angle_beta   90.00
_cell.angle_gamma   90.00
#
_symmetry.space_group_name_H-M   'P 1'
#
loop_
_entity.id
_entity.type
_entity.pdbx_description
1 polymer ?
#
loop_
_entity_poly.entity_id
_entity_poly.type
_entity_poly.pdbx_seq_one_letter_code
_entity_poly.pdbx_strand_id
1 'polypeptide(L)'
;MRINQLQTETKNRVNLEELHALNSAYGQRLKQKEIIQLVGLPAVVLGVFSLILTYIWWIVVGCTVIGAIYGYRFILPKVVNRRYQIQSLVARNKFLLNLTQVTMDNDLTVLQSLAYVIDETEGELSEDLRSLYAALGVGSDPERVSYLLNTLSEKYHDDAIFGQYLEQLDTIIQEGKNNTDSLQYLTEHHSKMLEKVNSFLKKKNEMLSGVQTLL
;
A
#
# COMPACT_ATOMS: atom_id res chain seq x y z
N MET A 1 -23.77 15.65 7.40
CA MET A 1 -23.53 14.75 8.56
C MET A 1 -23.96 13.28 8.34
N ARG A 2 -24.86 12.97 7.40
CA ARG A 2 -25.30 11.59 7.08
C ARG A 2 -24.37 10.79 6.13
N ILE A 3 -23.55 11.46 5.32
CA ILE A 3 -22.70 10.79 4.33
C ILE A 3 -21.49 10.10 4.99
N ASN A 4 -20.94 10.66 6.06
CA ASN A 4 -19.81 10.07 6.79
C ASN A 4 -20.21 8.82 7.61
N GLN A 5 -21.47 8.65 7.98
CA GLN A 5 -21.94 7.44 8.66
C GLN A 5 -22.12 6.27 7.70
N LEU A 6 -22.53 6.52 6.46
CA LEU A 6 -22.67 5.48 5.44
C LEU A 6 -21.31 4.93 4.96
N GLN A 7 -20.27 5.77 4.91
CA GLN A 7 -18.91 5.30 4.60
C GLN A 7 -18.29 4.47 5.73
N THR A 8 -18.70 4.70 6.99
CA THR A 8 -18.19 3.93 8.14
C THR A 8 -18.88 2.56 8.26
N GLU A 9 -20.11 2.44 7.85
CA GLU A 9 -20.85 1.15 7.89
C GLU A 9 -20.48 0.22 6.73
N THR A 10 -20.19 0.74 5.55
CA THR A 10 -19.68 -0.06 4.41
C THR A 10 -18.25 -0.57 4.66
N LYS A 11 -17.45 0.13 5.47
CA LYS A 11 -16.08 -0.27 5.83
C LYS A 11 -16.02 -1.55 6.69
N ASN A 12 -17.12 -1.99 7.25
CA ASN A 12 -17.20 -3.17 8.13
C ASN A 12 -17.63 -4.49 7.44
N ARG A 13 -17.98 -4.44 6.16
CA ARG A 13 -18.21 -5.67 5.38
C ARG A 13 -16.93 -5.94 4.57
N VAL A 14 -16.09 -6.78 5.13
CA VAL A 14 -14.94 -7.33 4.39
C VAL A 14 -15.47 -8.08 3.17
N ASN A 15 -15.44 -7.41 2.03
CA ASN A 15 -15.81 -8.04 0.77
C ASN A 15 -14.60 -8.84 0.30
N LEU A 16 -14.75 -10.16 0.13
CA LEU A 16 -13.69 -11.05 -0.37
C LEU A 16 -13.14 -10.57 -1.72
N GLU A 17 -14.03 -10.02 -2.55
CA GLU A 17 -13.65 -9.48 -3.86
C GLU A 17 -12.72 -8.26 -3.71
N GLU A 18 -12.97 -7.39 -2.74
CA GLU A 18 -12.12 -6.23 -2.44
C GLU A 18 -10.75 -6.67 -1.91
N LEU A 19 -10.71 -7.70 -1.03
CA LEU A 19 -9.46 -8.28 -0.55
C LEU A 19 -8.66 -8.95 -1.67
N HIS A 20 -9.33 -9.62 -2.60
CA HIS A 20 -8.69 -10.18 -3.78
C HIS A 20 -8.20 -9.09 -4.73
N ALA A 21 -8.96 -8.02 -4.94
CA ALA A 21 -8.57 -6.88 -5.76
C ALA A 21 -7.33 -6.18 -5.18
N LEU A 22 -7.33 -5.85 -3.89
CA LEU A 22 -6.19 -5.24 -3.19
C LEU A 22 -4.93 -6.11 -3.27
N ASN A 23 -5.09 -7.43 -3.15
CA ASN A 23 -3.97 -8.34 -3.20
C ASN A 23 -3.43 -8.56 -4.62
N SER A 24 -4.29 -8.44 -5.64
CA SER A 24 -3.91 -8.57 -7.06
C SER A 24 -3.32 -7.28 -7.63
N ALA A 25 -3.62 -6.12 -7.05
CA ALA A 25 -3.17 -4.80 -7.53
C ALA A 25 -1.63 -4.68 -7.65
N TYR A 26 -0.88 -5.43 -6.84
CA TYR A 26 0.59 -5.49 -6.87
C TYR A 26 1.14 -6.89 -7.17
N GLY A 27 0.36 -7.74 -7.88
CA GLY A 27 0.84 -9.03 -8.42
C GLY A 27 1.10 -10.15 -7.40
N GLN A 28 0.90 -9.92 -6.12
CA GLN A 28 1.07 -10.96 -5.09
C GLN A 28 -0.26 -11.64 -4.79
N ARG A 29 -0.36 -12.93 -5.12
CA ARG A 29 -1.50 -13.74 -4.70
C ARG A 29 -1.25 -14.31 -3.29
N LEU A 30 -2.23 -14.13 -2.39
CA LEU A 30 -2.22 -14.85 -1.11
C LEU A 30 -2.18 -16.36 -1.39
N LYS A 31 -1.12 -17.02 -0.95
CA LYS A 31 -1.04 -18.47 -1.04
C LYS A 31 -2.11 -19.09 -0.13
N GLN A 32 -2.80 -20.11 -0.59
CA GLN A 32 -3.80 -20.81 0.21
C GLN A 32 -3.27 -21.23 1.59
N LYS A 33 -1.99 -21.62 1.67
CA LYS A 33 -1.31 -21.93 2.92
C LYS A 33 -1.30 -20.77 3.91
N GLU A 34 -1.11 -19.54 3.45
CA GLU A 34 -1.11 -18.33 4.32
C GLU A 34 -2.50 -18.03 4.85
N ILE A 35 -3.53 -18.20 4.02
CA ILE A 35 -4.93 -18.03 4.46
C ILE A 35 -5.26 -19.06 5.54
N ILE A 36 -4.89 -20.32 5.32
CA ILE A 36 -5.11 -21.41 6.27
C ILE A 36 -4.36 -21.13 7.57
N GLN A 37 -3.13 -20.63 7.52
CA GLN A 37 -2.36 -20.28 8.73
C GLN A 37 -2.98 -19.10 9.49
N LEU A 38 -3.40 -18.04 8.80
CA LEU A 38 -3.99 -16.84 9.42
C LEU A 38 -5.35 -17.12 10.06
N VAL A 39 -6.14 -18.00 9.46
CA VAL A 39 -7.47 -18.39 9.96
C VAL A 39 -7.37 -19.56 10.93
N GLY A 40 -6.52 -20.53 10.63
CA GLY A 40 -6.37 -21.76 11.41
C GLY A 40 -5.68 -21.55 12.75
N LEU A 41 -4.65 -20.68 12.82
CA LEU A 41 -3.91 -20.45 14.05
C LEU A 41 -4.79 -20.00 15.22
N PRO A 42 -5.64 -18.96 15.10
CA PRO A 42 -6.54 -18.59 16.21
C PRO A 42 -7.60 -19.66 16.50
N ALA A 43 -8.04 -20.42 15.50
CA ALA A 43 -8.96 -21.53 15.71
C ALA A 43 -8.33 -22.65 16.55
N VAL A 44 -7.10 -23.06 16.23
CA VAL A 44 -6.36 -24.08 16.98
C VAL A 44 -6.06 -23.61 18.40
N VAL A 45 -5.60 -22.36 18.59
CA VAL A 45 -5.30 -21.82 19.91
C VAL A 45 -6.53 -21.83 20.81
N LEU A 46 -7.69 -21.34 20.32
CA LEU A 46 -8.94 -21.35 21.09
C LEU A 46 -9.46 -22.77 21.32
N GLY A 47 -9.32 -23.67 20.34
CA GLY A 47 -9.70 -25.07 20.45
C GLY A 47 -8.90 -25.80 21.56
N VAL A 48 -7.57 -25.69 21.53
CA VAL A 48 -6.70 -26.31 22.53
C VAL A 48 -6.95 -25.74 23.93
N PHE A 49 -7.08 -24.41 24.03
CA PHE A 49 -7.35 -23.75 25.31
C PHE A 49 -8.71 -24.17 25.91
N SER A 50 -9.76 -24.26 25.08
CA SER A 50 -11.07 -24.75 25.55
C SER A 50 -11.07 -26.21 25.92
N LEU A 51 -10.28 -27.05 25.25
CA LEU A 51 -10.11 -28.46 25.57
C LEU A 51 -9.47 -28.66 26.96
N ILE A 52 -8.43 -27.86 27.29
CA ILE A 52 -7.78 -27.91 28.60
C ILE A 52 -8.73 -27.50 29.73
N LEU A 53 -9.61 -26.51 29.47
CA LEU A 53 -10.51 -25.95 30.50
C LEU A 53 -11.77 -26.78 30.75
N THR A 54 -12.41 -27.33 29.70
CA THR A 54 -13.78 -27.82 29.82
C THR A 54 -13.96 -29.31 29.59
N TYR A 55 -13.02 -29.99 28.92
CA TYR A 55 -13.13 -31.42 28.53
C TYR A 55 -14.44 -31.78 27.78
N ILE A 56 -15.28 -30.80 27.43
CA ILE A 56 -16.56 -31.00 26.77
C ILE A 56 -16.39 -30.75 25.28
N TRP A 57 -16.53 -31.81 24.49
CA TRP A 57 -16.30 -31.80 23.05
C TRP A 57 -17.08 -30.72 22.28
N TRP A 58 -18.35 -30.51 22.60
CA TRP A 58 -19.19 -29.50 21.94
C TRP A 58 -18.70 -28.07 22.16
N ILE A 59 -18.18 -27.75 23.33
CA ILE A 59 -17.61 -26.44 23.63
C ILE A 59 -16.33 -26.22 22.86
N VAL A 60 -15.48 -27.25 22.73
CA VAL A 60 -14.24 -27.17 21.95
C VAL A 60 -14.53 -26.89 20.49
N VAL A 61 -15.51 -27.56 19.88
CA VAL A 61 -15.92 -27.33 18.50
C VAL A 61 -16.47 -25.89 18.33
N GLY A 62 -17.32 -25.42 19.24
CA GLY A 62 -17.84 -24.06 19.23
C GLY A 62 -16.75 -22.99 19.30
N CYS A 63 -15.79 -23.14 20.22
CA CYS A 63 -14.66 -22.22 20.36
C CYS A 63 -13.73 -22.22 19.14
N THR A 64 -13.49 -23.39 18.54
CA THR A 64 -12.69 -23.50 17.32
C THR A 64 -13.34 -22.77 16.14
N VAL A 65 -14.66 -22.90 15.97
CA VAL A 65 -15.43 -22.18 14.94
C VAL A 65 -15.39 -20.65 15.18
N ILE A 66 -15.56 -20.22 16.41
CA ILE A 66 -15.46 -18.78 16.77
C ILE A 66 -14.04 -18.27 16.45
N GLY A 67 -13.00 -19.05 16.78
CA GLY A 67 -11.61 -18.71 16.44
C GLY A 67 -11.36 -18.58 14.94
N ALA A 68 -11.94 -19.47 14.15
CA ALA A 68 -11.85 -19.42 12.69
C ALA A 68 -12.55 -18.17 12.12
N ILE A 69 -13.75 -17.86 12.61
CA ILE A 69 -14.50 -16.65 12.21
C ILE A 69 -13.71 -15.39 12.58
N TYR A 70 -13.11 -15.35 13.75
CA TYR A 70 -12.29 -14.22 14.19
C TYR A 70 -11.05 -14.05 13.28
N GLY A 71 -10.33 -15.12 12.99
CA GLY A 71 -9.17 -15.09 12.09
C GLY A 71 -9.54 -14.57 10.70
N TYR A 72 -10.64 -15.06 10.16
CA TYR A 72 -11.13 -14.67 8.84
C TYR A 72 -11.61 -13.20 8.79
N ARG A 73 -12.39 -12.76 9.78
CA ARG A 73 -13.03 -11.44 9.76
C ARG A 73 -12.12 -10.30 10.21
N PHE A 74 -11.16 -10.56 11.11
CA PHE A 74 -10.33 -9.52 11.72
C PHE A 74 -8.86 -9.61 11.35
N ILE A 75 -8.29 -10.79 11.33
CA ILE A 75 -6.85 -10.95 11.09
C ILE A 75 -6.52 -10.86 9.60
N LEU A 76 -7.24 -11.59 8.77
CA LEU A 76 -7.00 -11.66 7.33
C LEU A 76 -7.03 -10.27 6.65
N PRO A 77 -8.09 -9.45 6.80
CA PRO A 77 -8.14 -8.15 6.16
C PRO A 77 -7.06 -7.19 6.67
N LYS A 78 -6.72 -7.28 7.95
CA LYS A 78 -5.66 -6.45 8.54
C LYS A 78 -4.29 -6.75 7.96
N VAL A 79 -4.00 -8.02 7.72
CA VAL A 79 -2.74 -8.45 7.10
C VAL A 79 -2.69 -8.07 5.63
N VAL A 80 -3.78 -8.28 4.89
CA VAL A 80 -3.87 -7.92 3.45
C VAL A 80 -3.70 -6.41 3.27
N ASN A 81 -4.46 -5.61 4.02
CA ASN A 81 -4.38 -4.15 3.92
C ASN A 81 -2.97 -3.63 4.27
N ARG A 82 -2.34 -4.20 5.29
CA ARG A 82 -0.96 -3.83 5.64
C ARG A 82 0.04 -4.18 4.52
N ARG A 83 -0.09 -5.35 3.89
CA ARG A 83 0.75 -5.73 2.74
C ARG A 83 0.55 -4.77 1.58
N TYR A 84 -0.70 -4.46 1.24
CA TYR A 84 -1.03 -3.49 0.22
C TYR A 84 -0.39 -2.12 0.50
N GLN A 85 -0.52 -1.58 1.71
CA GLN A 85 0.09 -0.30 2.08
C GLN A 85 1.61 -0.29 1.92
N ILE A 86 2.28 -1.37 2.33
CA ILE A 86 3.74 -1.47 2.17
C ILE A 86 4.14 -1.55 0.70
N GLN A 87 3.44 -2.34 -0.10
CA GLN A 87 3.72 -2.49 -1.53
C GLN A 87 3.46 -1.18 -2.28
N SER A 88 2.36 -0.51 -1.98
CA SER A 88 2.04 0.81 -2.50
C SER A 88 3.13 1.84 -2.15
N LEU A 89 3.63 1.84 -0.91
CA LEU A 89 4.73 2.70 -0.50
C LEU A 89 6.05 2.39 -1.26
N VAL A 90 6.35 1.11 -1.47
CA VAL A 90 7.52 0.68 -2.24
C VAL A 90 7.41 1.11 -3.71
N ALA A 91 6.24 0.95 -4.31
CA ALA A 91 5.98 1.37 -5.69
C ALA A 91 6.13 2.89 -5.86
N ARG A 92 5.60 3.68 -4.92
CA ARG A 92 5.80 5.14 -4.90
C ARG A 92 7.27 5.52 -4.76
N ASN A 93 8.00 4.87 -3.85
CA ASN A 93 9.44 5.15 -3.70
C ASN A 93 10.23 4.83 -4.98
N LYS A 94 9.94 3.70 -5.62
CA LYS A 94 10.58 3.33 -6.89
C LYS A 94 10.27 4.36 -7.98
N PHE A 95 9.02 4.80 -8.07
CA PHE A 95 8.61 5.86 -8.99
C PHE A 95 9.38 7.17 -8.76
N LEU A 96 9.44 7.65 -7.50
CA LEU A 96 10.17 8.88 -7.16
C LEU A 96 11.65 8.80 -7.54
N LEU A 97 12.30 7.68 -7.20
CA LEU A 97 13.72 7.45 -7.55
C LEU A 97 13.94 7.47 -9.05
N ASN A 98 13.16 6.70 -9.79
CA ASN A 98 13.32 6.57 -11.24
C ASN A 98 13.01 7.89 -11.94
N LEU A 99 11.93 8.59 -11.57
CA LEU A 99 11.57 9.87 -12.19
C LEU A 99 12.63 10.93 -11.93
N THR A 100 13.09 11.06 -10.68
CA THR A 100 14.14 12.03 -10.32
C THR A 100 15.43 11.71 -11.08
N GLN A 101 15.86 10.45 -11.12
CA GLN A 101 17.08 10.04 -11.82
C GLN A 101 16.98 10.30 -13.31
N VAL A 102 15.90 9.90 -13.98
CA VAL A 102 15.73 10.10 -15.43
C VAL A 102 15.68 11.59 -15.78
N THR A 103 15.06 12.41 -14.94
CA THR A 103 14.99 13.86 -15.16
C THR A 103 16.36 14.53 -14.98
N MET A 104 17.19 14.05 -14.05
CA MET A 104 18.52 14.60 -13.79
C MET A 104 19.57 14.16 -14.82
N ASP A 105 19.55 12.86 -15.19
CA ASP A 105 20.63 12.27 -16.01
C ASP A 105 20.52 12.63 -17.50
N ASN A 106 19.32 12.92 -18.01
CA ASN A 106 19.08 13.04 -19.44
C ASN A 106 18.67 14.43 -19.94
N ASP A 107 18.66 15.45 -19.08
CA ASP A 107 18.14 16.80 -19.41
C ASP A 107 16.74 16.73 -20.07
N LEU A 108 15.96 15.71 -19.70
CA LEU A 108 14.63 15.49 -20.24
C LEU A 108 13.61 16.38 -19.53
N THR A 109 12.58 16.76 -20.26
CA THR A 109 11.42 17.37 -19.63
C THR A 109 10.72 16.38 -18.70
N VAL A 110 10.04 16.87 -17.67
CA VAL A 110 9.24 16.03 -16.76
C VAL A 110 8.29 15.11 -17.51
N LEU A 111 7.68 15.59 -18.58
CA LEU A 111 6.77 14.80 -19.41
C LEU A 111 7.48 13.62 -20.10
N GLN A 112 8.65 13.86 -20.64
CA GLN A 112 9.46 12.80 -21.26
C GLN A 112 9.95 11.79 -20.24
N SER A 113 10.42 12.27 -19.08
CA SER A 113 10.84 11.41 -17.97
C SER A 113 9.70 10.56 -17.46
N LEU A 114 8.49 11.14 -17.36
CA LEU A 114 7.29 10.41 -16.93
C LEU A 114 6.96 9.26 -17.90
N ALA A 115 7.07 9.49 -19.22
CA ALA A 115 6.83 8.44 -20.21
C ALA A 115 7.73 7.22 -20.01
N TYR A 116 9.01 7.43 -19.68
CA TYR A 116 9.93 6.34 -19.40
C TYR A 116 9.60 5.58 -18.12
N VAL A 117 9.24 6.29 -17.07
CA VAL A 117 9.07 5.71 -15.74
C VAL A 117 7.74 4.97 -15.57
N ILE A 118 6.71 5.34 -16.33
CA ILE A 118 5.40 4.69 -16.26
C ILE A 118 5.49 3.20 -16.57
N ASP A 119 6.26 2.80 -17.57
CA ASP A 119 6.38 1.40 -17.99
C ASP A 119 7.18 0.55 -16.97
N GLU A 120 8.00 1.18 -16.15
CA GLU A 120 8.74 0.52 -15.05
C GLU A 120 7.97 0.51 -13.72
N THR A 121 6.85 1.24 -13.65
CA THR A 121 6.01 1.32 -12.45
C THR A 121 4.99 0.18 -12.48
N GLU A 122 4.82 -0.49 -11.35
CA GLU A 122 3.93 -1.63 -11.21
C GLU A 122 2.66 -1.28 -10.41
N GLY A 123 1.59 -2.05 -10.65
CA GLY A 123 0.38 -2.01 -9.85
C GLY A 123 -0.52 -0.81 -10.15
N GLU A 124 -1.34 -0.46 -9.18
CA GLU A 124 -2.35 0.60 -9.28
C GLU A 124 -1.75 1.97 -9.62
N LEU A 125 -0.57 2.27 -9.08
CA LEU A 125 0.12 3.52 -9.38
C LEU A 125 0.44 3.67 -10.88
N SER A 126 0.76 2.58 -11.57
CA SER A 126 1.01 2.61 -13.03
C SER A 126 -0.22 3.06 -13.82
N GLU A 127 -1.42 2.61 -13.44
CA GLU A 127 -2.68 3.01 -14.08
C GLU A 127 -3.00 4.48 -13.84
N ASP A 128 -2.79 4.95 -12.60
CA ASP A 128 -2.98 6.36 -12.25
C ASP A 128 -2.02 7.27 -13.04
N LEU A 129 -0.74 6.87 -13.14
CA LEU A 129 0.27 7.63 -13.87
C LEU A 129 0.02 7.62 -15.39
N ARG A 130 -0.48 6.52 -15.95
CA ARG A 130 -0.89 6.47 -17.37
C ARG A 130 -2.03 7.44 -17.65
N SER A 131 -3.00 7.52 -16.75
CA SER A 131 -4.11 8.47 -16.85
C SER A 131 -3.62 9.92 -16.80
N LEU A 132 -2.67 10.21 -15.90
CA LEU A 132 -2.00 11.50 -15.81
C LEU A 132 -1.23 11.84 -17.10
N TYR A 133 -0.41 10.91 -17.59
CA TYR A 133 0.38 11.10 -18.80
C TYR A 133 -0.50 11.32 -20.05
N ALA A 134 -1.58 10.54 -20.21
CA ALA A 134 -2.52 10.72 -21.30
C ALA A 134 -3.17 12.12 -21.27
N ALA A 135 -3.44 12.64 -20.09
CA ALA A 135 -3.97 13.99 -19.94
C ALA A 135 -2.92 15.08 -20.27
N LEU A 136 -1.65 14.86 -19.96
CA LEU A 136 -0.54 15.75 -20.29
C LEU A 136 -0.25 15.80 -21.79
N GLY A 137 -0.43 14.68 -22.51
CA GLY A 137 -0.11 14.54 -23.96
C GLY A 137 -1.09 15.21 -24.91
N VAL A 138 -2.30 15.58 -24.47
CA VAL A 138 -3.38 16.12 -25.34
C VAL A 138 -3.38 17.66 -25.40
N GLY A 139 -2.27 18.33 -25.10
CA GLY A 139 -2.23 19.80 -25.07
C GLY A 139 -3.01 20.37 -23.89
N SER A 140 -2.79 19.81 -22.74
CA SER A 140 -3.60 20.01 -21.55
C SER A 140 -3.48 21.40 -20.98
N ASP A 141 -4.60 21.96 -20.62
CA ASP A 141 -4.73 23.12 -19.76
C ASP A 141 -3.94 22.87 -18.45
N PRO A 142 -3.05 23.78 -18.05
CA PRO A 142 -2.31 23.67 -16.78
C PRO A 142 -3.22 23.41 -15.58
N GLU A 143 -4.42 23.97 -15.55
CA GLU A 143 -5.39 23.73 -14.46
C GLU A 143 -5.82 22.25 -14.39
N ARG A 144 -5.95 21.58 -15.53
CA ARG A 144 -6.29 20.15 -15.58
C ARG A 144 -5.16 19.27 -15.06
N VAL A 145 -3.91 19.62 -15.37
CA VAL A 145 -2.73 18.92 -14.86
C VAL A 145 -2.66 19.02 -13.35
N SER A 146 -2.77 20.22 -12.81
CA SER A 146 -2.80 20.46 -11.37
C SER A 146 -3.94 19.72 -10.67
N TYR A 147 -5.12 19.71 -11.27
CA TYR A 147 -6.26 18.95 -10.74
C TYR A 147 -5.96 17.45 -10.65
N LEU A 148 -5.34 16.86 -11.68
CA LEU A 148 -5.00 15.43 -11.69
C LEU A 148 -3.90 15.08 -10.68
N LEU A 149 -2.87 15.93 -10.56
CA LEU A 149 -1.82 15.78 -9.56
C LEU A 149 -2.37 15.89 -8.13
N ASN A 150 -3.26 16.84 -7.90
CA ASN A 150 -3.95 16.98 -6.61
C ASN A 150 -4.84 15.76 -6.31
N THR A 151 -5.59 15.26 -7.29
CA THR A 151 -6.41 14.04 -7.14
C THR A 151 -5.54 12.83 -6.79
N LEU A 152 -4.36 12.71 -7.42
CA LEU A 152 -3.40 11.65 -7.11
C LEU A 152 -2.82 11.82 -5.69
N SER A 153 -2.50 13.05 -5.28
CA SER A 153 -2.06 13.36 -3.92
C SER A 153 -3.12 13.02 -2.87
N GLU A 154 -4.39 13.34 -3.13
CA GLU A 154 -5.50 12.99 -2.25
C GLU A 154 -5.71 11.47 -2.15
N LYS A 155 -5.56 10.74 -3.25
CA LYS A 155 -5.64 9.27 -3.24
C LYS A 155 -4.58 8.63 -2.33
N TYR A 156 -3.37 9.18 -2.33
CA TYR A 156 -2.23 8.71 -1.53
C TYR A 156 -1.94 9.63 -0.33
N HIS A 157 -2.98 10.20 0.28
CA HIS A 157 -2.87 11.15 1.40
C HIS A 157 -2.15 10.60 2.65
N ASP A 158 -2.00 9.28 2.76
CA ASP A 158 -1.22 8.59 3.79
C ASP A 158 0.30 8.83 3.66
N ASP A 159 0.74 9.37 2.51
CA ASP A 159 2.14 9.62 2.18
C ASP A 159 2.37 11.12 1.88
N ALA A 160 2.59 11.89 2.94
CA ALA A 160 2.78 13.34 2.84
C ALA A 160 4.00 13.73 1.99
N ILE A 161 5.05 12.89 1.94
CA ILE A 161 6.24 13.17 1.13
C ILE A 161 5.92 12.99 -0.35
N PHE A 162 5.14 11.96 -0.69
CA PHE A 162 4.66 11.75 -2.05
C PHE A 162 3.78 12.93 -2.51
N GLY A 163 2.88 13.41 -1.65
CA GLY A 163 2.07 14.60 -1.92
C GLY A 163 2.93 15.84 -2.21
N GLN A 164 3.93 16.13 -1.36
CA GLN A 164 4.87 17.24 -1.58
C GLN A 164 5.68 17.08 -2.88
N TYR A 165 6.04 15.85 -3.23
CA TYR A 165 6.73 15.58 -4.49
C TYR A 165 5.84 15.91 -5.70
N LEU A 166 4.56 15.53 -5.66
CA LEU A 166 3.60 15.84 -6.73
C LEU A 166 3.36 17.35 -6.85
N GLU A 167 3.33 18.09 -5.74
CA GLU A 167 3.22 19.55 -5.73
C GLU A 167 4.45 20.22 -6.36
N GLN A 168 5.66 19.74 -6.05
CA GLN A 168 6.88 20.22 -6.71
C GLN A 168 6.91 19.88 -8.20
N LEU A 169 6.41 18.69 -8.56
CA LEU A 169 6.29 18.29 -9.94
C LEU A 169 5.34 19.19 -10.73
N ASP A 170 4.20 19.57 -10.13
CA ASP A 170 3.25 20.52 -10.70
C ASP A 170 3.92 21.88 -10.95
N THR A 171 4.64 22.40 -9.96
CA THR A 171 5.39 23.66 -10.07
C THR A 171 6.39 23.61 -11.22
N ILE A 172 7.15 22.53 -11.37
CA ILE A 172 8.14 22.36 -12.45
C ILE A 172 7.45 22.31 -13.82
N ILE A 173 6.33 21.62 -13.92
CA ILE A 173 5.56 21.53 -15.19
C ILE A 173 5.02 22.90 -15.58
N GLN A 174 4.51 23.70 -14.63
CA GLN A 174 3.95 25.02 -14.90
C GLN A 174 5.03 26.06 -15.22
N GLU A 175 6.11 26.09 -14.47
CA GLU A 175 7.19 27.06 -14.61
C GLU A 175 8.18 26.73 -15.73
N GLY A 176 8.21 25.48 -16.18
CA GLY A 176 9.17 25.01 -17.17
C GLY A 176 10.63 25.03 -16.68
N LYS A 177 10.85 25.20 -15.38
CA LYS A 177 12.18 25.22 -14.78
C LYS A 177 12.51 23.86 -14.18
N ASN A 178 13.65 23.30 -14.56
CA ASN A 178 14.20 22.09 -13.97
C ASN A 178 14.81 22.39 -12.58
N ASN A 179 13.97 22.53 -11.57
CA ASN A 179 14.42 22.55 -10.18
C ASN A 179 14.44 21.13 -9.60
N THR A 180 15.43 20.37 -10.03
CA THR A 180 15.57 18.95 -9.66
C THR A 180 16.09 18.73 -8.25
N ASP A 181 16.73 19.73 -7.64
CA ASP A 181 17.30 19.61 -6.29
C ASP A 181 16.22 19.35 -5.23
N SER A 182 15.06 19.99 -5.35
CA SER A 182 13.93 19.76 -4.44
C SER A 182 13.34 18.37 -4.62
N LEU A 183 13.25 17.86 -5.85
CA LEU A 183 12.81 16.49 -6.12
C LEU A 183 13.78 15.47 -5.55
N GLN A 184 15.08 15.68 -5.70
CA GLN A 184 16.11 14.82 -5.12
C GLN A 184 16.01 14.78 -3.60
N TYR A 185 15.89 15.90 -2.95
CA TYR A 185 15.73 15.97 -1.48
C TYR A 185 14.51 15.19 -0.99
N LEU A 186 13.35 15.36 -1.63
CA LEU A 186 12.12 14.64 -1.28
C LEU A 186 12.27 13.14 -1.52
N THR A 187 12.91 12.74 -2.61
CA THR A 187 13.18 11.33 -2.95
C THR A 187 14.08 10.67 -1.91
N GLU A 188 15.16 11.33 -1.50
CA GLU A 188 16.03 10.83 -0.44
C GLU A 188 15.30 10.71 0.91
N HIS A 189 14.44 11.69 1.23
CA HIS A 189 13.66 11.66 2.45
C HIS A 189 12.64 10.52 2.46
N HIS A 190 11.97 10.28 1.33
CA HIS A 190 11.04 9.15 1.17
C HIS A 190 11.77 7.82 1.30
N SER A 191 12.95 7.68 0.69
CA SER A 191 13.77 6.47 0.78
C SER A 191 14.21 6.18 2.22
N LYS A 192 14.62 7.20 2.97
CA LYS A 192 14.94 7.06 4.40
C LYS A 192 13.73 6.65 5.25
N MET A 193 12.54 7.16 4.90
CA MET A 193 11.30 6.73 5.57
C MET A 193 11.00 5.25 5.29
N LEU A 194 11.11 4.81 4.04
CA LEU A 194 10.93 3.41 3.65
C LEU A 194 11.94 2.48 4.35
N GLU A 195 13.21 2.89 4.44
CA GLU A 195 14.24 2.12 5.16
C GLU A 195 13.88 1.94 6.64
N LYS A 196 13.38 2.99 7.31
CA LYS A 196 12.90 2.89 8.70
C LYS A 196 11.74 1.91 8.83
N VAL A 197 10.78 1.93 7.90
CA VAL A 197 9.65 0.98 7.89
C VAL A 197 10.17 -0.45 7.73
N ASN A 198 11.08 -0.69 6.78
CA ASN A 198 11.66 -2.00 6.54
C ASN A 198 12.50 -2.50 7.71
N SER A 199 13.30 -1.65 8.34
CA SER A 199 14.10 -1.99 9.51
C SER A 199 13.23 -2.35 10.71
N PHE A 200 12.13 -1.62 10.92
CA PHE A 200 11.13 -1.95 11.94
C PHE A 200 10.46 -3.31 11.69
N LEU A 201 10.09 -3.60 10.44
CA LEU A 201 9.49 -4.87 10.05
C LEU A 201 10.47 -6.03 10.26
N LYS A 202 11.74 -5.84 9.88
CA LYS A 202 12.80 -6.83 10.08
C LYS A 202 12.99 -7.13 11.57
N LYS A 203 13.15 -6.09 12.39
CA LYS A 203 13.31 -6.24 13.85
C LYS A 203 12.10 -6.93 14.51
N LYS A 204 10.89 -6.60 14.06
CA LYS A 204 9.68 -7.29 14.51
C LYS A 204 9.69 -8.78 14.16
N ASN A 205 10.08 -9.14 12.92
CA ASN A 205 10.16 -10.53 12.49
C ASN A 205 11.24 -11.30 13.24
N GLU A 206 12.38 -10.69 13.52
CA GLU A 206 13.46 -11.26 14.34
C GLU A 206 13.00 -11.54 15.78
N MET A 207 12.24 -10.61 16.39
CA MET A 207 11.66 -10.85 17.71
C MET A 207 10.67 -12.01 17.71
N LEU A 208 9.82 -12.11 16.68
CA LEU A 208 8.85 -13.19 16.55
C LEU A 208 9.54 -14.56 16.32
N SER A 209 10.60 -14.61 15.53
CA SER A 209 11.39 -15.82 15.32
C SER A 209 12.13 -16.23 16.58
N GLY A 210 12.65 -15.29 17.36
CA GLY A 210 13.28 -15.56 18.64
C GLY A 210 12.32 -16.17 19.68
N VAL A 211 11.06 -15.76 19.69
CA VAL A 211 10.02 -16.39 20.55
C VAL A 211 9.68 -17.79 20.07
N GLN A 212 9.71 -18.05 18.76
CA GLN A 212 9.41 -19.35 18.17
C GLN A 212 10.50 -20.39 18.43
N THR A 213 11.75 -19.96 18.67
CA THR A 213 12.88 -20.85 19.04
C THR A 213 12.93 -21.16 20.53
N LEU A 214 12.14 -20.48 21.36
CA LEU A 214 12.06 -20.68 22.82
C LEU A 214 10.86 -21.56 23.23
N LEU A 215 9.99 -21.91 22.31
CA LEU A 215 8.84 -22.81 22.47
C LEU A 215 9.12 -24.17 21.83
#